data_82934cb461d4f3e4ef6947d1373af32e
#
_entry.id   82934cb461d4f3e4ef6947d1373af32e
#
_cell.length_a   1.000
_cell.length_b   1.000
_cell.length_c   1.000
_cell.angle_alpha   90.00
_cell.angle_beta   90.00
_cell.angle_gamma   90.00
#
_symmetry.space_group_name_H-M   'P 1'
#
loop_
_entity.id
_entity.type
_entity.pdbx_description
1 polymer ?
#
loop_
_entity_poly.entity_id
_entity_poly.type
_entity_poly.pdbx_seq_one_letter_code
_entity_poly.pdbx_strand_id
1 'polypeptide(L)'
;MSWITLIIRTDAEHAEALSDALLEQGALSVEIHDAAADTQDEQMLFGEPGEPSGEIWKNAEISALFEQAADIAEVLRNVSGIMPSGEDLEYHLERIEEQDWVRLTQSQFDPIQISQRLWIVPTWHSSPDPAAINLILDPGLAFGTGSHPTTQLCLGWLDQNLSPGGKLIDYGCGSGILAIAALKLGASHVTGIDIDPQAIEASQENALRNQCDPEKFRFVTPQHTIGSNISPDHPVDVIVANILTNPLMLLAPVLAGAVRAGGDIVLSGILQEQADEVKQVYRQWFDMRTMAVQEGWVLLTGSKR
;
A
#
# COMPACT_ATOMS: atom_id res chain seq x y z
N MET A 1 -11.36 -23.91 7.39
CA MET A 1 -10.84 -25.12 6.68
C MET A 1 -9.39 -25.24 7.01
N SER A 2 -8.88 -26.42 7.30
CA SER A 2 -7.45 -26.63 7.54
C SER A 2 -6.83 -27.34 6.34
N TRP A 3 -5.55 -27.09 6.13
CA TRP A 3 -4.80 -27.64 5.00
C TRP A 3 -3.56 -28.37 5.53
N ILE A 4 -2.98 -29.20 4.65
CA ILE A 4 -1.70 -29.87 4.90
C ILE A 4 -0.74 -29.42 3.81
N THR A 5 0.42 -28.92 4.18
CA THR A 5 1.54 -28.68 3.28
C THR A 5 2.46 -29.90 3.35
N LEU A 6 2.65 -30.54 2.22
CA LEU A 6 3.65 -31.57 2.02
C LEU A 6 4.89 -30.92 1.44
N ILE A 7 6.00 -30.97 2.16
CA ILE A 7 7.27 -30.38 1.76
C ILE A 7 8.23 -31.53 1.43
N ILE A 8 8.78 -31.54 0.19
CA ILE A 8 9.66 -32.57 -0.32
C ILE A 8 10.97 -31.95 -0.78
N ARG A 9 12.09 -32.46 -0.32
CA ARG A 9 13.41 -32.09 -0.85
C ARG A 9 13.76 -32.89 -2.08
N THR A 10 14.27 -32.22 -3.10
CA THR A 10 14.63 -32.79 -4.39
C THR A 10 15.76 -32.02 -5.05
N ASP A 11 16.23 -32.49 -6.20
CA ASP A 11 17.16 -31.79 -7.06
C ASP A 11 16.46 -31.10 -8.24
N ALA A 12 17.22 -30.31 -9.00
CA ALA A 12 16.72 -29.59 -10.17
C ALA A 12 16.18 -30.51 -11.28
N GLU A 13 16.69 -31.75 -11.40
CA GLU A 13 16.32 -32.67 -12.47
C GLU A 13 14.89 -33.25 -12.24
N HIS A 14 14.52 -33.44 -10.97
CA HIS A 14 13.26 -34.10 -10.60
C HIS A 14 12.19 -33.09 -10.16
N ALA A 15 12.55 -31.83 -9.90
CA ALA A 15 11.63 -30.83 -9.32
C ALA A 15 10.37 -30.59 -10.16
N GLU A 16 10.51 -30.41 -11.48
CA GLU A 16 9.35 -30.20 -12.36
C GLU A 16 8.44 -31.44 -12.42
N ALA A 17 9.04 -32.62 -12.58
CA ALA A 17 8.28 -33.87 -12.66
C ALA A 17 7.52 -34.16 -11.35
N LEU A 18 8.12 -33.88 -10.20
CA LEU A 18 7.48 -33.99 -8.90
C LEU A 18 6.36 -32.95 -8.73
N SER A 19 6.58 -31.71 -9.14
CA SER A 19 5.56 -30.64 -9.11
C SER A 19 4.33 -31.04 -9.91
N ASP A 20 4.51 -31.49 -11.15
CA ASP A 20 3.42 -31.92 -12.02
C ASP A 20 2.68 -33.13 -11.43
N ALA A 21 3.40 -34.12 -10.91
CA ALA A 21 2.77 -35.28 -10.29
C ALA A 21 1.99 -34.92 -9.02
N LEU A 22 2.48 -33.99 -8.20
CA LEU A 22 1.74 -33.54 -7.00
C LEU A 22 0.43 -32.81 -7.38
N LEU A 23 0.46 -32.00 -8.44
CA LEU A 23 -0.74 -31.38 -8.99
C LEU A 23 -1.74 -32.45 -9.49
N GLU A 24 -1.27 -33.49 -10.20
CA GLU A 24 -2.11 -34.61 -10.64
C GLU A 24 -2.69 -35.40 -9.47
N GLN A 25 -2.01 -35.45 -8.31
CA GLN A 25 -2.51 -36.09 -7.09
C GLN A 25 -3.44 -35.16 -6.29
N GLY A 26 -3.83 -33.99 -6.82
CA GLY A 26 -4.83 -33.11 -6.23
C GLY A 26 -4.26 -32.05 -5.29
N ALA A 27 -2.99 -31.69 -5.42
CA ALA A 27 -2.47 -30.50 -4.76
C ALA A 27 -3.21 -29.25 -5.26
N LEU A 28 -3.58 -28.37 -4.35
CA LEU A 28 -4.25 -27.10 -4.64
C LEU A 28 -3.26 -26.06 -5.21
N SER A 29 -2.03 -26.10 -4.75
CA SER A 29 -0.89 -25.33 -5.27
C SER A 29 0.40 -26.10 -5.04
N VAL A 30 1.38 -25.88 -5.91
CA VAL A 30 2.74 -26.39 -5.75
C VAL A 30 3.71 -25.25 -6.03
N GLU A 31 4.68 -25.06 -5.13
CA GLU A 31 5.72 -24.06 -5.24
C GLU A 31 7.10 -24.74 -5.12
N ILE A 32 8.08 -24.25 -5.90
CA ILE A 32 9.46 -24.73 -5.85
C ILE A 32 10.31 -23.61 -5.27
N HIS A 33 11.08 -23.92 -4.22
CA HIS A 33 11.94 -22.98 -3.52
C HIS A 33 13.38 -23.48 -3.49
N ASP A 34 14.31 -22.56 -3.15
CA ASP A 34 15.66 -22.95 -2.77
C ASP A 34 15.62 -23.66 -1.40
N ALA A 35 16.09 -24.90 -1.33
CA ALA A 35 16.21 -25.62 -0.07
C ALA A 35 17.19 -24.95 0.93
N ALA A 36 18.03 -24.02 0.45
CA ALA A 36 18.97 -23.23 1.24
C ALA A 36 18.48 -21.80 1.51
N ALA A 37 17.22 -21.47 1.21
CA ALA A 37 16.65 -20.16 1.48
C ALA A 37 16.88 -19.72 2.94
N ASP A 38 17.13 -18.44 3.17
CA ASP A 38 17.44 -17.85 4.48
C ASP A 38 18.75 -18.36 5.13
N THR A 39 19.61 -19.03 4.39
CA THR A 39 20.94 -19.48 4.85
C THR A 39 22.07 -18.74 4.13
N GLN A 40 23.33 -18.99 4.56
CA GLN A 40 24.51 -18.43 3.87
C GLN A 40 24.77 -19.06 2.47
N ASP A 41 24.11 -20.16 2.16
CA ASP A 41 24.22 -20.90 0.90
C ASP A 41 23.04 -20.64 -0.06
N GLU A 42 22.17 -19.66 0.26
CA GLU A 42 21.06 -19.23 -0.59
C GLU A 42 21.52 -18.78 -1.97
N GLN A 43 20.90 -19.33 -3.03
CA GLN A 43 21.17 -18.98 -4.41
C GLN A 43 20.03 -18.11 -4.97
N MET A 44 20.28 -16.81 -5.15
CA MET A 44 19.33 -15.93 -5.82
C MET A 44 19.31 -16.22 -7.33
N LEU A 45 18.18 -16.69 -7.84
CA LEU A 45 17.91 -16.75 -9.27
C LEU A 45 17.27 -15.44 -9.71
N PHE A 46 17.99 -14.64 -10.50
CA PHE A 46 17.48 -13.41 -11.08
C PHE A 46 16.88 -13.70 -12.45
N GLY A 47 15.56 -13.53 -12.61
CA GLY A 47 14.86 -13.48 -13.88
C GLY A 47 14.36 -12.09 -14.17
N GLU A 48 14.47 -11.59 -15.41
CA GLU A 48 13.76 -10.36 -15.79
C GLU A 48 12.24 -10.63 -15.87
N PRO A 49 11.39 -9.65 -15.51
CA PRO A 49 9.95 -9.81 -15.62
C PRO A 49 9.54 -10.11 -17.06
N GLY A 50 9.07 -11.36 -17.32
CA GLY A 50 8.64 -11.81 -18.64
C GLY A 50 9.54 -12.85 -19.33
N GLU A 51 10.72 -13.12 -18.80
CA GLU A 51 11.55 -14.26 -19.21
C GLU A 51 11.75 -15.16 -18.00
N PRO A 52 11.05 -16.30 -17.89
CA PRO A 52 11.39 -17.28 -16.86
C PRO A 52 12.82 -17.77 -17.13
N SER A 53 13.73 -17.54 -16.19
CA SER A 53 15.00 -18.25 -16.19
C SER A 53 14.63 -19.73 -16.08
N GLY A 54 14.88 -20.54 -17.08
CA GLY A 54 14.61 -21.97 -17.03
C GLY A 54 15.56 -22.73 -16.08
N GLU A 55 16.15 -22.04 -15.11
CA GLU A 55 17.05 -22.58 -14.11
C GLU A 55 16.29 -22.83 -12.81
N ILE A 56 16.39 -24.06 -12.31
CA ILE A 56 15.89 -24.49 -11.01
C ILE A 56 17.09 -24.64 -10.06
N TRP A 57 16.87 -24.38 -8.77
CA TRP A 57 17.91 -24.56 -7.74
C TRP A 57 18.43 -26.00 -7.72
N LYS A 58 19.75 -26.19 -7.60
CA LYS A 58 20.37 -27.53 -7.54
C LYS A 58 19.82 -28.38 -6.38
N ASN A 59 19.53 -27.71 -5.25
CA ASN A 59 18.83 -28.29 -4.11
C ASN A 59 17.51 -27.56 -4.02
N ALA A 60 16.44 -28.18 -4.46
CA ALA A 60 15.10 -27.61 -4.46
C ALA A 60 14.24 -28.20 -3.32
N GLU A 61 13.33 -27.41 -2.81
CA GLU A 61 12.30 -27.82 -1.90
C GLU A 61 10.94 -27.54 -2.54
N ILE A 62 10.10 -28.56 -2.64
CA ILE A 62 8.74 -28.46 -3.21
C ILE A 62 7.75 -28.40 -2.08
N SER A 63 6.96 -27.33 -2.05
CA SER A 63 5.87 -27.12 -1.11
C SER A 63 4.53 -27.35 -1.83
N ALA A 64 3.81 -28.42 -1.49
CA ALA A 64 2.53 -28.77 -2.09
C ALA A 64 1.41 -28.66 -1.05
N LEU A 65 0.38 -27.87 -1.35
CA LEU A 65 -0.77 -27.63 -0.48
C LEU A 65 -1.90 -28.60 -0.81
N PHE A 66 -2.42 -29.30 0.19
CA PHE A 66 -3.54 -30.23 0.07
C PHE A 66 -4.67 -29.87 1.02
N GLU A 67 -5.90 -30.31 0.69
CA GLU A 67 -6.99 -30.31 1.66
C GLU A 67 -6.68 -31.25 2.84
N GLN A 68 -7.19 -30.94 4.01
CA GLN A 68 -7.00 -31.77 5.22
C GLN A 68 -7.43 -33.24 5.03
N ALA A 69 -8.40 -33.49 4.16
CA ALA A 69 -8.93 -34.82 3.88
C ALA A 69 -8.07 -35.66 2.91
N ALA A 70 -7.01 -35.10 2.34
CA ALA A 70 -6.15 -35.80 1.40
C ALA A 70 -5.40 -36.96 2.07
N ASP A 71 -5.34 -38.13 1.40
CA ASP A 71 -4.51 -39.25 1.83
C ASP A 71 -3.06 -39.04 1.38
N ILE A 72 -2.30 -38.31 2.21
CA ILE A 72 -0.90 -38.01 1.92
C ILE A 72 -0.04 -39.26 1.77
N ALA A 73 -0.40 -40.36 2.46
CA ALA A 73 0.32 -41.61 2.30
C ALA A 73 0.12 -42.25 0.91
N GLU A 74 -1.07 -42.06 0.30
CA GLU A 74 -1.33 -42.45 -1.09
C GLU A 74 -0.58 -41.52 -2.06
N VAL A 75 -0.61 -40.22 -1.86
CA VAL A 75 0.15 -39.24 -2.66
C VAL A 75 1.63 -39.61 -2.68
N LEU A 76 2.25 -39.83 -1.51
CA LEU A 76 3.66 -40.18 -1.42
C LEU A 76 4.01 -41.48 -2.16
N ARG A 77 3.15 -42.52 -2.05
CA ARG A 77 3.33 -43.77 -2.80
C ARG A 77 3.32 -43.55 -4.31
N ASN A 78 2.45 -42.69 -4.79
CA ASN A 78 2.27 -42.44 -6.23
C ASN A 78 3.42 -41.60 -6.80
N VAL A 79 4.00 -40.66 -6.03
CA VAL A 79 5.11 -39.82 -6.49
C VAL A 79 6.51 -40.40 -6.21
N SER A 80 6.63 -41.41 -5.32
CA SER A 80 7.90 -42.03 -4.98
C SER A 80 8.64 -42.68 -6.15
N GLY A 81 7.94 -43.02 -7.22
CA GLY A 81 8.53 -43.59 -8.44
C GLY A 81 9.25 -42.57 -9.34
N ILE A 82 9.16 -41.28 -9.05
CA ILE A 82 9.82 -40.21 -9.81
C ILE A 82 11.28 -40.06 -9.42
N MET A 83 11.61 -40.34 -8.15
CA MET A 83 12.97 -40.28 -7.64
C MET A 83 13.80 -41.47 -8.13
N PRO A 84 15.14 -41.32 -8.20
CA PRO A 84 16.04 -42.41 -8.55
C PRO A 84 15.83 -43.66 -7.68
N SER A 85 15.94 -44.84 -8.30
CA SER A 85 15.69 -46.11 -7.61
C SER A 85 16.65 -46.29 -6.43
N GLY A 86 16.11 -46.25 -5.22
CA GLY A 86 16.85 -46.49 -3.98
C GLY A 86 17.01 -45.27 -3.05
N GLU A 87 16.50 -44.12 -3.44
CA GLU A 87 16.43 -42.94 -2.56
C GLU A 87 15.04 -42.83 -1.93
N ASP A 88 14.99 -42.75 -0.62
CA ASP A 88 13.75 -42.44 0.10
C ASP A 88 13.45 -40.94 -0.02
N LEU A 89 12.19 -40.59 -0.30
CA LEU A 89 11.73 -39.19 -0.30
C LEU A 89 11.94 -38.57 1.08
N GLU A 90 12.82 -37.58 1.15
CA GLU A 90 12.94 -36.75 2.34
C GLU A 90 11.79 -35.74 2.34
N TYR A 91 10.83 -35.93 3.23
CA TYR A 91 9.65 -35.06 3.32
C TYR A 91 9.30 -34.73 4.78
N HIS A 92 8.60 -33.63 4.94
CA HIS A 92 7.90 -33.32 6.19
C HIS A 92 6.51 -32.76 5.91
N LEU A 93 5.65 -32.81 6.92
CA LEU A 93 4.27 -32.34 6.83
C LEU A 93 4.07 -31.20 7.82
N GLU A 94 3.51 -30.11 7.29
CA GLU A 94 3.06 -28.99 8.09
C GLU A 94 1.54 -28.90 8.04
N ARG A 95 0.91 -28.75 9.18
CA ARG A 95 -0.53 -28.46 9.22
C ARG A 95 -0.72 -26.97 9.29
N ILE A 96 -1.38 -26.43 8.27
CA ILE A 96 -1.87 -25.06 8.31
C ILE A 96 -3.25 -25.12 8.94
N GLU A 97 -3.31 -24.85 10.25
CA GLU A 97 -4.59 -24.61 10.89
C GLU A 97 -5.21 -23.36 10.30
N GLU A 98 -6.55 -23.31 10.26
CA GLU A 98 -7.28 -22.10 9.89
C GLU A 98 -6.87 -21.00 10.88
N GLN A 99 -5.77 -20.34 10.58
CA GLN A 99 -5.42 -19.13 11.25
C GLN A 99 -6.41 -18.08 10.78
N ASP A 100 -6.99 -17.38 11.72
CA ASP A 100 -7.77 -16.19 11.43
C ASP A 100 -6.81 -15.12 10.87
N TRP A 101 -6.52 -15.25 9.56
CA TRP A 101 -5.64 -14.34 8.82
C TRP A 101 -6.08 -12.89 8.98
N VAL A 102 -7.38 -12.68 9.15
CA VAL A 102 -7.94 -11.37 9.46
C VAL A 102 -7.39 -10.88 10.79
N ARG A 103 -7.43 -11.72 11.83
CA ARG A 103 -6.97 -11.37 13.16
C ARG A 103 -5.45 -11.23 13.24
N LEU A 104 -4.70 -12.05 12.51
CA LEU A 104 -3.23 -11.93 12.41
C LEU A 104 -2.83 -10.64 11.69
N THR A 105 -3.46 -10.34 10.57
CA THR A 105 -3.24 -9.08 9.85
C THR A 105 -3.63 -7.90 10.74
N GLN A 106 -4.77 -7.98 11.42
CA GLN A 106 -5.21 -6.95 12.37
C GLN A 106 -4.20 -6.72 13.50
N SER A 107 -3.59 -7.78 14.03
CA SER A 107 -2.61 -7.66 15.12
C SER A 107 -1.30 -6.96 14.72
N GLN A 108 -1.04 -6.81 13.42
CA GLN A 108 0.16 -6.13 12.90
C GLN A 108 0.00 -4.60 12.79
N PHE A 109 -1.23 -4.09 12.94
CA PHE A 109 -1.52 -2.67 12.76
C PHE A 109 -2.02 -2.04 14.05
N ASP A 110 -1.09 -1.51 14.83
CA ASP A 110 -1.39 -0.71 16.01
C ASP A 110 -1.82 0.72 15.65
N PRO A 111 -2.52 1.43 16.54
CA PRO A 111 -2.81 2.85 16.37
C PRO A 111 -1.53 3.68 16.20
N ILE A 112 -1.51 4.58 15.22
CA ILE A 112 -0.36 5.41 14.89
C ILE A 112 -0.59 6.83 15.40
N GLN A 113 0.32 7.33 16.23
CA GLN A 113 0.31 8.71 16.69
C GLN A 113 1.01 9.61 15.66
N ILE A 114 0.28 10.55 15.08
CA ILE A 114 0.82 11.56 14.17
C ILE A 114 1.28 12.80 14.96
N SER A 115 0.48 13.23 15.92
CA SER A 115 0.77 14.34 16.81
C SER A 115 0.13 14.12 18.19
N GLN A 116 0.26 15.07 19.10
CA GLN A 116 -0.45 15.00 20.39
C GLN A 116 -1.98 14.93 20.26
N ARG A 117 -2.53 15.49 19.17
CA ARG A 117 -3.99 15.58 18.96
C ARG A 117 -4.51 14.82 17.73
N LEU A 118 -3.66 14.10 17.00
CA LEU A 118 -4.05 13.40 15.78
C LEU A 118 -3.51 11.97 15.78
N TRP A 119 -4.41 11.00 15.65
CA TRP A 119 -4.13 9.58 15.61
C TRP A 119 -4.77 8.92 14.40
N ILE A 120 -4.17 7.83 13.91
CA ILE A 120 -4.79 6.88 12.99
C ILE A 120 -5.11 5.64 13.82
N VAL A 121 -6.36 5.21 13.77
CA VAL A 121 -6.85 4.10 14.61
C VAL A 121 -7.60 3.11 13.73
N PRO A 122 -7.13 1.86 13.60
CA PRO A 122 -7.88 0.79 12.97
C PRO A 122 -9.20 0.50 13.71
N THR A 123 -10.23 0.03 12.98
CA THR A 123 -11.57 -0.21 13.58
C THR A 123 -11.59 -1.26 14.68
N TRP A 124 -10.62 -2.16 14.72
CA TRP A 124 -10.47 -3.21 15.74
C TRP A 124 -9.72 -2.76 17.00
N HIS A 125 -9.22 -1.52 17.02
CA HIS A 125 -8.60 -0.93 18.19
C HIS A 125 -9.48 0.12 18.84
N SER A 126 -9.37 0.23 20.16
CA SER A 126 -9.89 1.38 20.89
C SER A 126 -8.95 2.58 20.71
N SER A 127 -9.52 3.78 20.64
CA SER A 127 -8.71 5.00 20.58
C SER A 127 -7.81 5.12 21.82
N PRO A 128 -6.48 5.32 21.63
CA PRO A 128 -5.55 5.56 22.73
C PRO A 128 -5.85 6.86 23.49
N ASP A 129 -6.34 7.87 22.79
CA ASP A 129 -6.80 9.14 23.35
C ASP A 129 -8.14 9.54 22.73
N PRO A 130 -9.27 9.32 23.43
CA PRO A 130 -10.59 9.70 22.97
C PRO A 130 -10.81 11.21 22.81
N ALA A 131 -9.98 12.05 23.44
CA ALA A 131 -10.07 13.51 23.33
C ALA A 131 -9.33 14.03 22.08
N ALA A 132 -8.46 13.24 21.48
CA ALA A 132 -7.76 13.56 20.25
C ALA A 132 -8.65 13.34 19.01
N ILE A 133 -8.20 13.87 17.87
CA ILE A 133 -8.78 13.55 16.56
C ILE A 133 -8.29 12.14 16.18
N ASN A 134 -9.22 11.21 16.09
CA ASN A 134 -8.95 9.83 15.71
C ASN A 134 -9.48 9.61 14.29
N LEU A 135 -8.57 9.33 13.36
CA LEU A 135 -8.89 8.93 11.99
C LEU A 135 -9.11 7.42 11.99
N ILE A 136 -10.36 6.99 11.84
CA ILE A 136 -10.73 5.57 11.83
C ILE A 136 -10.50 5.02 10.43
N LEU A 137 -9.43 4.27 10.24
CA LEU A 137 -9.01 3.73 8.95
C LEU A 137 -8.41 2.34 9.11
N ASP A 138 -8.92 1.41 8.31
CA ASP A 138 -8.38 0.07 8.24
C ASP A 138 -7.34 -0.03 7.12
N PRO A 139 -6.22 -0.72 7.33
CA PRO A 139 -5.37 -1.17 6.25
C PRO A 139 -6.20 -2.01 5.27
N GLY A 140 -6.25 -1.60 4.01
CA GLY A 140 -7.09 -2.23 3.02
C GLY A 140 -6.48 -2.18 1.62
N LEU A 141 -7.30 -2.48 0.60
CA LEU A 141 -6.91 -2.50 -0.81
C LEU A 141 -6.54 -1.11 -1.37
N ALA A 142 -7.06 -0.04 -0.78
CA ALA A 142 -6.73 1.32 -1.19
C ALA A 142 -5.39 1.76 -0.56
N PHE A 143 -4.54 2.41 -1.37
CA PHE A 143 -3.28 2.98 -0.92
C PHE A 143 -3.53 4.09 0.13
N GLY A 144 -2.62 4.21 1.13
CA GLY A 144 -2.73 5.28 2.14
C GLY A 144 -3.28 4.79 3.49
N THR A 145 -2.71 3.71 4.04
CA THR A 145 -3.03 3.18 5.39
C THR A 145 -2.56 4.10 6.53
N GLY A 146 -1.74 5.10 6.20
CA GLY A 146 -1.15 6.02 7.19
C GLY A 146 0.16 5.56 7.80
N SER A 147 0.57 4.31 7.61
CA SER A 147 1.86 3.80 8.13
C SER A 147 3.06 4.35 7.36
N HIS A 148 2.88 4.70 6.07
CA HIS A 148 3.98 5.17 5.24
C HIS A 148 4.46 6.57 5.65
N PRO A 149 5.79 6.83 5.69
CA PRO A 149 6.37 8.12 6.09
C PRO A 149 5.78 9.32 5.34
N THR A 150 5.52 9.20 4.04
CA THR A 150 4.95 10.28 3.23
C THR A 150 3.57 10.73 3.71
N THR A 151 2.73 9.79 4.11
CA THR A 151 1.39 10.08 4.65
C THR A 151 1.49 10.76 6.02
N GLN A 152 2.39 10.27 6.89
CA GLN A 152 2.63 10.87 8.21
C GLN A 152 3.15 12.31 8.08
N LEU A 153 4.06 12.56 7.15
CA LEU A 153 4.58 13.90 6.85
C LEU A 153 3.46 14.86 6.42
N CYS A 154 2.57 14.43 5.51
CA CYS A 154 1.43 15.24 5.07
C CYS A 154 0.45 15.51 6.20
N LEU A 155 0.09 14.47 7.00
CA LEU A 155 -0.79 14.61 8.16
C LEU A 155 -0.21 15.57 9.21
N GLY A 156 1.09 15.45 9.50
CA GLY A 156 1.78 16.36 10.43
C GLY A 156 1.76 17.80 9.94
N TRP A 157 1.90 18.02 8.63
CA TRP A 157 1.80 19.36 8.07
C TRP A 157 0.36 19.91 8.16
N LEU A 158 -0.64 19.11 7.81
CA LEU A 158 -2.05 19.52 7.94
C LEU A 158 -2.40 19.90 9.37
N ASP A 159 -1.98 19.09 10.34
CA ASP A 159 -2.23 19.35 11.75
C ASP A 159 -1.66 20.69 12.23
N GLN A 160 -0.50 21.09 11.72
CA GLN A 160 0.21 22.30 12.16
C GLN A 160 -0.19 23.57 11.39
N ASN A 161 -0.58 23.43 10.11
CA ASN A 161 -0.66 24.57 9.19
C ASN A 161 -2.05 24.80 8.59
N LEU A 162 -2.94 23.79 8.58
CA LEU A 162 -4.27 23.96 8.00
C LEU A 162 -5.09 24.95 8.83
N SER A 163 -5.49 26.03 8.19
CA SER A 163 -6.37 27.03 8.83
C SER A 163 -7.81 26.54 8.83
N PRO A 164 -8.54 26.63 9.96
CA PRO A 164 -9.98 26.33 9.99
C PRO A 164 -10.77 27.17 8.96
N GLY A 165 -11.74 26.54 8.30
CA GLY A 165 -12.54 27.16 7.27
C GLY A 165 -11.90 27.15 5.87
N GLY A 166 -10.65 26.73 5.74
CA GLY A 166 -9.97 26.62 4.44
C GLY A 166 -10.57 25.53 3.54
N LYS A 167 -10.43 25.73 2.23
CA LYS A 167 -10.78 24.73 1.20
C LYS A 167 -9.53 23.96 0.78
N LEU A 168 -9.66 22.65 0.62
CA LEU A 168 -8.53 21.79 0.29
C LEU A 168 -8.85 20.85 -0.89
N ILE A 169 -7.84 20.59 -1.72
CA ILE A 169 -7.85 19.48 -2.66
C ILE A 169 -6.81 18.45 -2.20
N ASP A 170 -7.24 17.18 -2.12
CA ASP A 170 -6.39 16.00 -1.93
C ASP A 170 -6.25 15.30 -3.29
N TYR A 171 -5.10 15.45 -3.95
CA TYR A 171 -4.86 14.92 -5.29
C TYR A 171 -4.07 13.61 -5.21
N GLY A 172 -4.68 12.51 -5.71
CA GLY A 172 -4.25 11.14 -5.43
C GLY A 172 -4.71 10.72 -4.04
N CYS A 173 -6.02 10.85 -3.77
CA CYS A 173 -6.55 10.75 -2.41
C CYS A 173 -6.51 9.34 -1.83
N GLY A 174 -6.43 8.27 -2.67
CA GLY A 174 -6.34 6.89 -2.22
C GLY A 174 -7.44 6.50 -1.24
N SER A 175 -7.08 6.23 0.00
CA SER A 175 -8.03 5.94 1.10
C SER A 175 -8.84 7.15 1.57
N GLY A 176 -8.50 8.37 1.13
CA GLY A 176 -9.07 9.63 1.60
C GLY A 176 -8.50 10.13 2.92
N ILE A 177 -7.44 9.53 3.45
CA ILE A 177 -6.91 9.83 4.79
C ILE A 177 -6.56 11.31 4.98
N LEU A 178 -5.92 11.95 3.98
CA LEU A 178 -5.54 13.36 4.05
C LEU A 178 -6.77 14.28 3.95
N ALA A 179 -7.72 13.94 3.08
CA ALA A 179 -9.00 14.61 2.97
C ALA A 179 -9.80 14.56 4.27
N ILE A 180 -9.90 13.37 4.87
CA ILE A 180 -10.60 13.14 6.15
C ILE A 180 -9.92 13.91 7.28
N ALA A 181 -8.59 13.86 7.36
CA ALA A 181 -7.83 14.62 8.33
C ALA A 181 -8.11 16.12 8.21
N ALA A 182 -8.10 16.67 6.99
CA ALA A 182 -8.38 18.08 6.75
C ALA A 182 -9.79 18.46 7.22
N LEU A 183 -10.82 17.63 6.96
CA LEU A 183 -12.18 17.87 7.46
C LEU A 183 -12.25 17.88 9.00
N LYS A 184 -11.60 16.90 9.64
CA LYS A 184 -11.53 16.81 11.11
C LYS A 184 -10.76 17.96 11.74
N LEU A 185 -9.79 18.51 11.03
CA LEU A 185 -9.00 19.70 11.43
C LEU A 185 -9.74 21.02 11.16
N GLY A 186 -10.95 20.98 10.55
CA GLY A 186 -11.82 22.12 10.39
C GLY A 186 -11.84 22.74 9.00
N ALA A 187 -11.38 22.05 7.96
CA ALA A 187 -11.60 22.48 6.57
C ALA A 187 -13.10 22.69 6.29
N SER A 188 -13.46 23.75 5.57
CA SER A 188 -14.85 24.02 5.20
C SER A 188 -15.34 23.12 4.08
N HIS A 189 -14.46 22.78 3.16
CA HIS A 189 -14.75 21.88 2.04
C HIS A 189 -13.47 21.19 1.55
N VAL A 190 -13.60 19.89 1.23
CA VAL A 190 -12.50 19.09 0.69
C VAL A 190 -12.93 18.39 -0.60
N THR A 191 -12.07 18.43 -1.62
CA THR A 191 -12.25 17.64 -2.83
C THR A 191 -11.10 16.62 -2.91
N GLY A 192 -11.44 15.34 -2.82
CA GLY A 192 -10.49 14.25 -3.11
C GLY A 192 -10.58 13.85 -4.58
N ILE A 193 -9.43 13.63 -5.19
CA ILE A 193 -9.32 13.27 -6.61
C ILE A 193 -8.40 12.07 -6.73
N ASP A 194 -8.88 11.03 -7.41
CA ASP A 194 -8.05 9.87 -7.74
C ASP A 194 -8.41 9.32 -9.12
N ILE A 195 -7.44 8.72 -9.81
CA ILE A 195 -7.67 8.08 -11.11
C ILE A 195 -8.39 6.75 -10.98
N ASP A 196 -8.28 6.11 -9.81
CA ASP A 196 -8.88 4.82 -9.51
C ASP A 196 -10.30 5.00 -8.94
N PRO A 197 -11.35 4.48 -9.62
CA PRO A 197 -12.70 4.50 -9.08
C PRO A 197 -12.85 3.77 -7.73
N GLN A 198 -12.04 2.74 -7.46
CA GLN A 198 -12.06 2.02 -6.19
C GLN A 198 -11.53 2.91 -5.04
N ALA A 199 -10.52 3.73 -5.31
CA ALA A 199 -10.04 4.72 -4.35
C ALA A 199 -11.12 5.77 -4.02
N ILE A 200 -11.90 6.20 -5.01
CA ILE A 200 -13.02 7.13 -4.81
C ILE A 200 -14.10 6.51 -3.89
N GLU A 201 -14.47 5.26 -4.15
CA GLU A 201 -15.45 4.53 -3.33
C GLU A 201 -14.94 4.36 -1.89
N ALA A 202 -13.71 3.87 -1.73
CA ALA A 202 -13.06 3.71 -0.43
C ALA A 202 -12.95 5.03 0.34
N SER A 203 -12.58 6.12 -0.32
CA SER A 203 -12.51 7.47 0.28
C SER A 203 -13.87 7.92 0.81
N GLN A 204 -14.94 7.69 0.04
CA GLN A 204 -16.32 8.02 0.44
C GLN A 204 -16.73 7.24 1.68
N GLU A 205 -16.54 5.93 1.67
CA GLU A 205 -16.86 5.07 2.81
C GLU A 205 -16.09 5.46 4.06
N ASN A 206 -14.78 5.71 3.91
CA ASN A 206 -13.93 6.12 5.01
C ASN A 206 -14.33 7.49 5.58
N ALA A 207 -14.70 8.45 4.73
CA ALA A 207 -15.21 9.75 5.19
C ALA A 207 -16.50 9.61 6.01
N LEU A 208 -17.45 8.78 5.55
CA LEU A 208 -18.68 8.49 6.28
C LEU A 208 -18.40 7.75 7.60
N ARG A 209 -17.51 6.76 7.61
CA ARG A 209 -17.06 6.04 8.81
C ARG A 209 -16.49 7.00 9.84
N ASN A 210 -15.75 7.99 9.39
CA ASN A 210 -15.20 9.06 10.22
C ASN A 210 -16.24 10.15 10.56
N GLN A 211 -17.51 9.98 10.24
CA GLN A 211 -18.59 10.94 10.54
C GLN A 211 -18.30 12.34 9.94
N CYS A 212 -17.65 12.41 8.80
CA CYS A 212 -17.50 13.65 8.05
C CYS A 212 -18.85 14.05 7.46
N ASP A 213 -19.14 15.36 7.47
CA ASP A 213 -20.36 15.92 6.90
C ASP A 213 -20.35 15.75 5.37
N PRO A 214 -21.31 15.01 4.76
CA PRO A 214 -21.34 14.75 3.32
C PRO A 214 -21.42 16.02 2.46
N GLU A 215 -21.91 17.13 3.01
CA GLU A 215 -21.96 18.41 2.29
C GLU A 215 -20.59 19.10 2.20
N LYS A 216 -19.60 18.64 2.99
CA LYS A 216 -18.26 19.24 3.06
C LYS A 216 -17.21 18.50 2.27
N PHE A 217 -17.52 17.36 1.66
CA PHE A 217 -16.55 16.63 0.85
C PHE A 217 -17.14 16.15 -0.47
N ARG A 218 -16.24 15.98 -1.43
CA ARG A 218 -16.53 15.34 -2.70
C ARG A 218 -15.31 14.53 -3.15
N PHE A 219 -15.54 13.27 -3.51
CA PHE A 219 -14.52 12.42 -4.12
C PHE A 219 -14.88 12.15 -5.58
N VAL A 220 -13.93 12.37 -6.51
CA VAL A 220 -14.20 12.31 -7.95
C VAL A 220 -12.97 11.85 -8.74
N THR A 221 -13.21 11.24 -9.89
CA THR A 221 -12.13 10.99 -10.85
C THR A 221 -11.78 12.24 -11.65
N PRO A 222 -10.56 12.38 -12.22
CA PRO A 222 -10.14 13.58 -12.96
C PRO A 222 -11.05 13.93 -14.13
N GLN A 223 -11.67 12.94 -14.78
CA GLN A 223 -12.60 13.16 -15.90
C GLN A 223 -13.84 13.99 -15.50
N HIS A 224 -14.25 13.90 -14.24
CA HIS A 224 -15.37 14.67 -13.70
C HIS A 224 -14.97 16.04 -13.14
N THR A 225 -13.67 16.37 -13.20
CA THR A 225 -13.14 17.65 -12.71
C THR A 225 -13.00 18.70 -13.82
N ILE A 226 -13.04 18.29 -15.10
CA ILE A 226 -13.01 19.21 -16.24
C ILE A 226 -14.30 20.03 -16.21
N GLY A 227 -14.18 21.26 -15.73
CA GLY A 227 -15.25 22.26 -15.70
C GLY A 227 -15.93 22.53 -14.37
N SER A 228 -15.55 21.88 -13.25
CA SER A 228 -16.29 22.10 -12.00
C SER A 228 -15.52 22.32 -10.69
N ASN A 229 -14.30 21.77 -10.47
CA ASN A 229 -13.66 21.92 -9.15
C ASN A 229 -12.13 22.05 -9.14
N ILE A 230 -11.42 21.71 -10.22
CA ILE A 230 -10.04 22.16 -10.45
C ILE A 230 -10.11 23.22 -11.55
N SER A 231 -10.61 24.37 -11.20
CA SER A 231 -10.68 25.49 -12.13
C SER A 231 -9.99 26.70 -11.49
N PRO A 232 -9.26 27.49 -12.27
CA PRO A 232 -8.80 28.81 -11.82
C PRO A 232 -9.95 29.69 -11.30
N ASP A 233 -11.20 29.38 -11.70
CA ASP A 233 -12.38 30.14 -11.29
C ASP A 233 -12.84 29.83 -9.85
N HIS A 234 -12.39 28.69 -9.27
CA HIS A 234 -12.70 28.27 -7.89
C HIS A 234 -11.45 27.78 -7.15
N PRO A 235 -10.46 28.66 -6.94
CA PRO A 235 -9.20 28.25 -6.34
C PRO A 235 -9.39 27.88 -4.87
N VAL A 236 -8.54 26.95 -4.40
CA VAL A 236 -8.52 26.48 -3.03
C VAL A 236 -7.38 27.11 -2.23
N ASP A 237 -7.45 27.00 -0.91
CA ASP A 237 -6.44 27.48 0.01
C ASP A 237 -5.21 26.56 0.02
N VAL A 238 -5.44 25.24 -0.03
CA VAL A 238 -4.39 24.22 0.05
C VAL A 238 -4.63 23.12 -0.98
N ILE A 239 -3.56 22.70 -1.65
CA ILE A 239 -3.50 21.40 -2.34
C ILE A 239 -2.49 20.53 -1.61
N VAL A 240 -2.89 19.31 -1.25
CA VAL A 240 -2.00 18.24 -0.84
C VAL A 240 -1.98 17.16 -1.92
N ALA A 241 -0.78 16.69 -2.28
CA ALA A 241 -0.60 15.59 -3.23
C ALA A 241 0.51 14.66 -2.74
N ASN A 242 0.13 13.43 -2.39
CA ASN A 242 1.04 12.38 -1.95
C ASN A 242 1.09 11.28 -3.01
N ILE A 243 1.74 11.58 -4.14
CA ILE A 243 1.87 10.72 -5.30
C ILE A 243 3.32 10.69 -5.80
N LEU A 244 3.63 9.80 -6.72
CA LEU A 244 4.98 9.66 -7.27
C LEU A 244 5.48 10.92 -7.99
N THR A 245 6.79 11.09 -8.02
CA THR A 245 7.49 12.28 -8.56
C THR A 245 7.11 12.62 -10.00
N ASN A 246 7.08 11.63 -10.91
CA ASN A 246 6.79 11.89 -12.32
C ASN A 246 5.39 12.48 -12.55
N PRO A 247 4.31 11.90 -12.00
CA PRO A 247 2.98 12.51 -12.01
C PRO A 247 2.95 13.93 -11.42
N LEU A 248 3.66 14.18 -10.28
CA LEU A 248 3.72 15.51 -9.67
C LEU A 248 4.28 16.54 -10.64
N MET A 249 5.36 16.23 -11.35
CA MET A 249 5.96 17.14 -12.31
C MET A 249 5.05 17.42 -13.50
N LEU A 250 4.37 16.39 -14.02
CA LEU A 250 3.43 16.54 -15.15
C LEU A 250 2.20 17.38 -14.78
N LEU A 251 1.69 17.21 -13.56
CA LEU A 251 0.50 17.90 -13.07
C LEU A 251 0.77 19.31 -12.54
N ALA A 252 2.02 19.74 -12.45
CA ALA A 252 2.39 21.01 -11.85
C ALA A 252 1.60 22.23 -12.35
N PRO A 253 1.36 22.42 -13.68
CA PRO A 253 0.54 23.54 -14.16
C PRO A 253 -0.92 23.47 -13.68
N VAL A 254 -1.49 22.26 -13.62
CA VAL A 254 -2.88 22.04 -13.20
C VAL A 254 -3.03 22.34 -11.72
N LEU A 255 -2.14 21.75 -10.88
CA LEU A 255 -2.16 21.97 -9.44
C LEU A 255 -1.89 23.44 -9.11
N ALA A 256 -0.92 24.06 -9.79
CA ALA A 256 -0.67 25.49 -9.60
C ALA A 256 -1.87 26.37 -9.99
N GLY A 257 -2.59 26.03 -11.06
CA GLY A 257 -3.78 26.75 -11.46
C GLY A 257 -4.91 26.72 -10.41
N ALA A 258 -5.01 25.66 -9.66
CA ALA A 258 -6.09 25.43 -8.70
C ALA A 258 -5.84 26.06 -7.30
N VAL A 259 -4.63 26.43 -6.96
CA VAL A 259 -4.31 27.12 -5.69
C VAL A 259 -4.50 28.64 -5.88
N ARG A 260 -5.15 29.33 -4.92
CA ARG A 260 -5.26 30.80 -4.93
C ARG A 260 -3.89 31.48 -4.68
N ALA A 261 -3.76 32.74 -4.99
CA ALA A 261 -2.60 33.54 -4.55
C ALA A 261 -2.49 33.54 -3.01
N GLY A 262 -1.29 33.33 -2.50
CA GLY A 262 -1.03 33.16 -1.07
C GLY A 262 -1.53 31.86 -0.47
N GLY A 263 -2.08 30.93 -1.27
CA GLY A 263 -2.40 29.58 -0.82
C GLY A 263 -1.18 28.65 -0.89
N ASP A 264 -1.30 27.46 -0.32
CA ASP A 264 -0.19 26.53 -0.16
C ASP A 264 -0.33 25.26 -1.01
N ILE A 265 0.82 24.74 -1.44
CA ILE A 265 0.94 23.42 -2.02
C ILE A 265 1.81 22.54 -1.14
N VAL A 266 1.40 21.28 -0.94
CA VAL A 266 2.06 20.29 -0.08
C VAL A 266 2.26 19.03 -0.91
N LEU A 267 3.50 18.65 -1.13
CA LEU A 267 3.87 17.55 -2.00
C LEU A 267 4.69 16.51 -1.25
N SER A 268 4.33 15.25 -1.37
CA SER A 268 5.09 14.11 -0.86
C SER A 268 5.00 12.92 -1.82
N GLY A 269 5.57 11.76 -1.46
CA GLY A 269 5.78 10.66 -2.40
C GLY A 269 7.05 10.87 -3.25
N ILE A 270 7.96 11.67 -2.75
CA ILE A 270 9.18 12.13 -3.42
C ILE A 270 10.38 11.63 -2.61
N LEU A 271 11.32 10.96 -3.27
CA LEU A 271 12.59 10.61 -2.65
C LEU A 271 13.48 11.86 -2.47
N GLN A 272 14.34 11.83 -1.47
CA GLN A 272 15.20 12.98 -1.13
C GLN A 272 16.05 13.43 -2.32
N GLU A 273 16.56 12.52 -3.12
CA GLU A 273 17.35 12.77 -4.33
C GLU A 273 16.54 13.47 -5.45
N GLN A 274 15.22 13.30 -5.47
CA GLN A 274 14.32 13.90 -6.46
C GLN A 274 13.80 15.29 -6.06
N ALA A 275 14.03 15.70 -4.81
CA ALA A 275 13.43 16.91 -4.24
C ALA A 275 13.78 18.18 -5.01
N ASP A 276 15.03 18.32 -5.47
CA ASP A 276 15.48 19.53 -6.18
C ASP A 276 14.86 19.65 -7.56
N GLU A 277 14.67 18.54 -8.26
CA GLU A 277 14.01 18.51 -9.56
C GLU A 277 12.54 18.96 -9.44
N VAL A 278 11.81 18.40 -8.48
CA VAL A 278 10.40 18.82 -8.24
C VAL A 278 10.34 20.29 -7.85
N LYS A 279 11.17 20.76 -6.93
CA LYS A 279 11.21 22.20 -6.56
C LYS A 279 11.47 23.08 -7.78
N GLN A 280 12.36 22.67 -8.69
CA GLN A 280 12.66 23.42 -9.90
C GLN A 280 11.45 23.60 -10.81
N VAL A 281 10.63 22.55 -10.98
CA VAL A 281 9.40 22.58 -11.78
C VAL A 281 8.40 23.57 -11.18
N TYR A 282 8.19 23.51 -9.86
CA TYR A 282 7.16 24.33 -9.18
C TYR A 282 7.57 25.79 -8.93
N ARG A 283 8.86 26.13 -9.01
CA ARG A 283 9.41 27.48 -8.73
C ARG A 283 8.76 28.61 -9.51
N GLN A 284 8.20 28.35 -10.68
CA GLN A 284 7.56 29.38 -11.47
C GLN A 284 6.27 29.93 -10.84
N TRP A 285 5.66 29.18 -9.93
CA TRP A 285 4.40 29.57 -9.27
C TRP A 285 4.51 29.72 -7.77
N PHE A 286 5.42 28.95 -7.13
CA PHE A 286 5.52 28.83 -5.67
C PHE A 286 6.92 29.13 -5.15
N ASP A 287 6.98 29.61 -3.92
CA ASP A 287 8.22 29.70 -3.16
C ASP A 287 8.46 28.37 -2.43
N MET A 288 9.08 27.43 -3.16
CA MET A 288 9.25 26.03 -2.73
C MET A 288 10.36 25.85 -1.69
N ARG A 289 10.08 25.03 -0.69
CA ARG A 289 11.05 24.61 0.34
C ARG A 289 10.86 23.14 0.72
N THR A 290 11.94 22.50 1.18
CA THR A 290 11.86 21.21 1.86
C THR A 290 11.47 21.47 3.32
N MET A 291 10.32 20.92 3.75
CA MET A 291 9.78 21.14 5.09
C MET A 291 10.24 20.06 6.07
N ALA A 292 10.29 18.81 5.63
CA ALA A 292 10.69 17.69 6.46
C ALA A 292 11.25 16.54 5.61
N VAL A 293 12.01 15.65 6.24
CA VAL A 293 12.55 14.41 5.68
C VAL A 293 12.33 13.29 6.68
N GLN A 294 11.83 12.15 6.23
CA GLN A 294 11.64 10.95 7.05
C GLN A 294 11.92 9.71 6.21
N GLU A 295 12.84 8.86 6.65
CA GLU A 295 13.19 7.60 5.98
C GLU A 295 13.51 7.74 4.48
N GLY A 296 14.23 8.81 4.10
CA GLY A 296 14.58 9.09 2.71
C GLY A 296 13.46 9.73 1.87
N TRP A 297 12.25 9.90 2.42
CA TRP A 297 11.13 10.60 1.79
C TRP A 297 11.06 12.05 2.25
N VAL A 298 10.63 12.93 1.35
CA VAL A 298 10.55 14.36 1.65
C VAL A 298 9.12 14.89 1.60
N LEU A 299 8.89 15.92 2.41
CA LEU A 299 7.76 16.83 2.29
C LEU A 299 8.25 18.17 1.71
N LEU A 300 7.75 18.50 0.55
CA LEU A 300 7.94 19.81 -0.07
C LEU A 300 6.71 20.68 0.15
N THR A 301 6.93 21.93 0.48
CA THR A 301 5.84 22.92 0.59
C THR A 301 6.18 24.18 -0.18
N GLY A 302 5.16 24.90 -0.60
CA GLY A 302 5.36 26.20 -1.25
C GLY A 302 4.11 27.06 -1.17
N SER A 303 4.30 28.35 -0.90
CA SER A 303 3.21 29.33 -0.96
C SER A 303 3.17 29.96 -2.34
N LYS A 304 1.97 30.09 -2.92
CA LYS A 304 1.76 30.65 -4.25
C LYS A 304 1.99 32.16 -4.25
N ARG A 305 2.74 32.62 -5.22
CA ARG A 305 3.01 34.05 -5.42
C ARG A 305 1.77 34.80 -5.89
#